data_e0ffdec48c94fbba5b8a8c1d94bb60f7
#
_entry.id   e0ffdec48c94fbba5b8a8c1d94bb60f7
#
_cell.length_a   1.000
_cell.length_b   1.000
_cell.length_c   1.000
_cell.angle_alpha   90.00
_cell.angle_beta   90.00
_cell.angle_gamma   90.00
#
_symmetry.space_group_name_H-M   'P 1'
#
loop_
_entity.id
_entity.type
_entity.pdbx_description
1 polymer ?
#
loop_
_entity_poly.entity_id
_entity_poly.type
_entity_poly.pdbx_seq_one_letter_code
_entity_poly.pdbx_strand_id
1 'polypeptide(L)'
;MNTYIIDAIRTPFGNFGGVLQDVRTDDLGAIPIRELVKRTGIDASKIDDVILGCANQAGEDNRNVARMSLLLAGLPFSVPGETVNRLCASGMSSIIHAHRAISTGDGDLIIAGGVENMTRGPWVISKVSKPFGRNAQMHDSSFGWRFVNPKMKELYGVDGMGQTAENLAEKYKISREDQDKLLTIRK
;
A
#
# COMPACT_ATOMS: atom_id res chain seq x y z
N MET A 1 6.72 25.33 -9.89
CA MET A 1 6.99 25.65 -8.47
C MET A 1 7.95 24.61 -7.91
N ASN A 2 8.82 24.94 -6.95
CA ASN A 2 9.70 23.93 -6.32
C ASN A 2 8.92 23.22 -5.19
N THR A 3 9.06 21.90 -5.10
CA THR A 3 8.48 21.09 -4.04
C THR A 3 9.56 20.72 -3.03
N TYR A 4 9.26 20.83 -1.75
CA TYR A 4 10.18 20.51 -0.66
C TYR A 4 9.58 19.45 0.26
N ILE A 5 10.43 18.56 0.77
CA ILE A 5 10.07 17.62 1.83
C ILE A 5 10.41 18.30 3.16
N ILE A 6 9.39 18.54 3.98
CA ILE A 6 9.52 19.24 5.27
C ILE A 6 9.91 18.24 6.37
N ASP A 7 9.24 17.10 6.44
CA ASP A 7 9.50 16.03 7.41
C ASP A 7 9.08 14.68 6.85
N ALA A 8 9.58 13.61 7.44
CA ALA A 8 9.22 12.24 7.08
C ALA A 8 9.26 11.32 8.30
N ILE A 9 8.32 10.41 8.38
CA ILE A 9 8.24 9.40 9.46
C ILE A 9 7.66 8.09 8.93
N ARG A 10 8.01 7.00 9.56
CA ARG A 10 7.42 5.68 9.31
C ARG A 10 7.24 4.90 10.60
N THR A 11 6.33 3.96 10.60
CA THR A 11 6.26 2.88 11.60
C THR A 11 7.39 1.86 11.37
N PRO A 12 7.71 0.99 12.34
CA PRO A 12 8.52 -0.19 12.06
C PRO A 12 7.91 -1.04 10.94
N PHE A 13 8.74 -1.76 10.21
CA PHE A 13 8.27 -2.85 9.34
C PHE A 13 8.03 -4.08 10.21
N GLY A 14 6.78 -4.52 10.29
CA GLY A 14 6.42 -5.77 10.97
C GLY A 14 6.56 -6.99 10.06
N ASN A 15 6.92 -8.12 10.64
CA ASN A 15 6.79 -9.39 9.94
C ASN A 15 5.31 -9.75 9.76
N PHE A 16 5.02 -10.59 8.76
CA PHE A 16 3.69 -11.20 8.63
C PHE A 16 3.36 -12.01 9.89
N GLY A 17 2.18 -11.78 10.47
CA GLY A 17 1.81 -12.37 11.77
C GLY A 17 2.63 -11.88 12.97
N GLY A 18 3.38 -10.78 12.82
CA GLY A 18 4.26 -10.24 13.86
C GLY A 18 3.61 -9.14 14.71
N VAL A 19 4.44 -8.26 15.26
CA VAL A 19 4.06 -7.28 16.30
C VAL A 19 2.98 -6.27 15.88
N LEU A 20 2.73 -6.09 14.59
CA LEU A 20 1.69 -5.19 14.07
C LEU A 20 0.42 -5.94 13.63
N GLN A 21 0.31 -7.24 13.87
CA GLN A 21 -0.82 -8.07 13.42
C GLN A 21 -2.18 -7.60 13.95
N ASP A 22 -2.21 -7.06 15.16
CA ASP A 22 -3.43 -6.62 15.83
C ASP A 22 -3.81 -5.15 15.54
N VAL A 23 -2.96 -4.44 14.80
CA VAL A 23 -3.22 -3.06 14.40
C VAL A 23 -3.99 -3.04 13.09
N ARG A 24 -5.18 -2.44 13.08
CA ARG A 24 -5.98 -2.27 11.87
C ARG A 24 -5.21 -1.47 10.80
N THR A 25 -5.46 -1.74 9.54
CA THR A 25 -4.74 -1.08 8.43
C THR A 25 -5.01 0.43 8.38
N ASP A 26 -6.26 0.84 8.60
CA ASP A 26 -6.66 2.25 8.64
C ASP A 26 -6.07 2.99 9.84
N ASP A 27 -6.02 2.36 11.02
CA ASP A 27 -5.34 2.90 12.21
C ASP A 27 -3.83 2.98 12.02
N LEU A 28 -3.22 1.96 11.39
CA LEU A 28 -1.79 1.95 11.09
C LEU A 28 -1.39 3.14 10.20
N GLY A 29 -2.23 3.47 9.20
CA GLY A 29 -2.04 4.64 8.35
C GLY A 29 -2.21 5.97 9.10
N ALA A 30 -3.08 6.00 10.13
CA ALA A 30 -3.32 7.21 10.92
C ALA A 30 -2.15 7.59 11.84
N ILE A 31 -1.37 6.62 12.32
CA ILE A 31 -0.25 6.84 13.25
C ILE A 31 0.79 7.83 12.69
N PRO A 32 1.39 7.59 11.50
CA PRO A 32 2.38 8.53 10.96
C PRO A 32 1.78 9.89 10.59
N ILE A 33 0.53 9.95 10.12
CA ILE A 33 -0.13 11.22 9.81
C ILE A 33 -0.25 12.08 11.08
N ARG A 34 -0.77 11.50 12.16
CA ARG A 34 -0.90 12.19 13.46
C ARG A 34 0.44 12.68 13.98
N GLU A 35 1.46 11.84 13.89
CA GLU A 35 2.79 12.18 14.40
C GLU A 35 3.47 13.26 13.54
N LEU A 36 3.30 13.28 12.22
CA LEU A 36 3.80 14.36 11.36
C LEU A 36 3.19 15.71 11.74
N VAL A 37 1.87 15.77 11.88
CA VAL A 37 1.18 17.02 12.28
C VAL A 37 1.67 17.49 13.65
N LYS A 38 1.81 16.58 14.61
CA LYS A 38 2.31 16.89 15.96
C LYS A 38 3.76 17.41 15.94
N ARG A 39 4.66 16.75 15.22
CA ARG A 39 6.09 17.08 15.17
C ARG A 39 6.36 18.38 14.44
N THR A 40 5.67 18.63 13.36
CA THR A 40 5.86 19.84 12.55
C THR A 40 5.12 21.04 13.12
N GLY A 41 4.10 20.82 13.94
CA GLY A 41 3.24 21.88 14.48
C GLY A 41 2.42 22.60 13.41
N ILE A 42 2.25 21.99 12.23
CA ILE A 42 1.46 22.59 11.15
C ILE A 42 -0.02 22.67 11.54
N ASP A 43 -0.68 23.70 11.04
CA ASP A 43 -2.13 23.80 11.13
C ASP A 43 -2.76 22.78 10.18
N ALA A 44 -3.39 21.75 10.75
CA ALA A 44 -4.00 20.66 9.97
C ALA A 44 -5.09 21.14 9.00
N SER A 45 -5.71 22.29 9.24
CA SER A 45 -6.72 22.87 8.34
C SER A 45 -6.13 23.42 7.03
N LYS A 46 -4.81 23.58 6.96
CA LYS A 46 -4.07 24.04 5.78
C LYS A 46 -3.54 22.90 4.92
N ILE A 47 -3.80 21.66 5.32
CA ILE A 47 -3.42 20.51 4.49
C ILE A 47 -4.43 20.41 3.35
N ASP A 48 -3.93 20.51 2.12
CA ASP A 48 -4.76 20.48 0.91
C ASP A 48 -5.17 19.07 0.52
N ASP A 49 -4.32 18.07 0.78
CA ASP A 49 -4.64 16.67 0.50
C ASP A 49 -3.78 15.70 1.32
N VAL A 50 -4.30 14.46 1.48
CA VAL A 50 -3.56 13.32 2.00
C VAL A 50 -3.59 12.19 0.99
N ILE A 51 -2.45 11.89 0.37
CA ILE A 51 -2.34 10.89 -0.69
C ILE A 51 -1.60 9.66 -0.16
N LEU A 52 -2.29 8.53 -0.01
CA LEU A 52 -1.67 7.28 0.43
C LEU A 52 -1.68 6.22 -0.66
N GLY A 53 -0.54 5.55 -0.82
CA GLY A 53 -0.45 4.32 -1.60
C GLY A 53 -0.98 3.13 -0.80
N CYS A 54 -1.82 2.31 -1.44
CA CYS A 54 -2.26 1.03 -0.90
C CYS A 54 -2.59 0.08 -2.05
N ALA A 55 -2.05 -1.14 -2.00
CA ALA A 55 -2.19 -2.09 -3.10
C ALA A 55 -3.36 -3.06 -2.92
N ASN A 56 -3.59 -3.59 -1.74
CA ASN A 56 -4.58 -4.64 -1.54
C ASN A 56 -6.01 -4.12 -1.59
N GLN A 57 -6.37 -3.17 -0.77
CA GLN A 57 -7.69 -2.51 -0.70
C GLN A 57 -8.88 -3.50 -0.59
N ALA A 58 -8.68 -4.66 0.02
CA ALA A 58 -9.65 -5.73 0.06
C ALA A 58 -10.38 -5.86 1.41
N GLY A 59 -9.87 -5.25 2.46
CA GLY A 59 -10.38 -5.37 3.84
C GLY A 59 -10.55 -4.04 4.53
N GLU A 60 -9.85 -3.83 5.63
CA GLU A 60 -9.86 -2.60 6.43
C GLU A 60 -9.31 -1.38 5.69
N ASP A 61 -8.60 -1.64 4.62
CA ASP A 61 -8.03 -0.71 3.65
C ASP A 61 -8.93 -0.45 2.43
N ASN A 62 -10.17 -0.94 2.45
CA ASN A 62 -11.09 -0.77 1.33
C ASN A 62 -11.57 0.68 1.19
N ARG A 63 -12.21 0.98 0.06
CA ARG A 63 -12.70 2.30 -0.35
C ARG A 63 -11.56 3.29 -0.52
N ASN A 64 -11.31 4.13 0.48
CA ASN A 64 -10.28 5.16 0.45
C ASN A 64 -9.55 5.17 1.81
N VAL A 65 -8.50 4.36 1.95
CA VAL A 65 -7.76 4.24 3.19
C VAL A 65 -7.07 5.55 3.58
N ALA A 66 -6.67 6.39 2.62
CA ALA A 66 -6.11 7.71 2.91
C ALA A 66 -7.15 8.58 3.66
N ARG A 67 -8.39 8.60 3.16
CA ARG A 67 -9.48 9.33 3.81
C ARG A 67 -9.79 8.79 5.20
N MET A 68 -9.83 7.47 5.36
CA MET A 68 -10.05 6.85 6.67
C MET A 68 -8.93 7.19 7.65
N SER A 69 -7.69 7.04 7.23
CA SER A 69 -6.51 7.29 8.07
C SER A 69 -6.38 8.74 8.51
N LEU A 70 -6.64 9.71 7.61
CA LEU A 70 -6.57 11.13 7.99
C LEU A 70 -7.64 11.51 9.03
N LEU A 71 -8.86 10.97 8.90
CA LEU A 71 -9.93 11.20 9.88
C LEU A 71 -9.60 10.57 11.24
N LEU A 72 -9.08 9.33 11.23
CA LEU A 72 -8.60 8.63 12.44
C LEU A 72 -7.39 9.32 13.06
N ALA A 73 -6.58 10.01 12.26
CA ALA A 73 -5.50 10.86 12.74
C ALA A 73 -5.98 12.15 13.42
N GLY A 74 -7.23 12.52 13.25
CA GLY A 74 -7.84 13.72 13.83
C GLY A 74 -7.73 14.96 12.94
N LEU A 75 -7.46 14.81 11.65
CA LEU A 75 -7.48 15.94 10.72
C LEU A 75 -8.93 16.43 10.51
N PRO A 76 -9.13 17.71 10.15
CA PRO A 76 -10.44 18.24 9.82
C PRO A 76 -11.13 17.46 8.69
N PHE A 77 -12.44 17.32 8.76
CA PHE A 77 -13.21 16.63 7.72
C PHE A 77 -13.16 17.34 6.35
N SER A 78 -12.76 18.61 6.32
CA SER A 78 -12.54 19.39 5.10
C SER A 78 -11.33 18.94 4.29
N VAL A 79 -10.33 18.30 4.93
CA VAL A 79 -9.13 17.80 4.25
C VAL A 79 -9.51 16.59 3.41
N PRO A 80 -9.30 16.61 2.09
CA PRO A 80 -9.57 15.47 1.22
C PRO A 80 -8.54 14.35 1.41
N GLY A 81 -8.77 13.21 0.77
CA GLY A 81 -7.82 12.12 0.77
C GLY A 81 -7.94 11.28 -0.50
N GLU A 82 -6.82 10.89 -1.07
CA GLU A 82 -6.73 10.04 -2.25
C GLU A 82 -5.95 8.77 -1.95
N THR A 83 -6.46 7.61 -2.40
CA THR A 83 -5.70 6.35 -2.37
C THR A 83 -5.26 5.99 -3.77
N VAL A 84 -3.94 5.84 -3.97
CA VAL A 84 -3.34 5.46 -5.25
C VAL A 84 -2.84 4.03 -5.22
N ASN A 85 -2.95 3.34 -6.34
CA ASN A 85 -2.48 1.98 -6.48
C ASN A 85 -1.57 1.82 -7.72
N ARG A 86 -0.33 1.49 -7.48
CA ARG A 86 0.68 1.06 -8.44
C ARG A 86 1.45 -0.14 -7.88
N LEU A 87 0.72 -1.06 -7.23
CA LEU A 87 1.27 -2.21 -6.53
C LEU A 87 2.40 -1.77 -5.56
N CYS A 88 3.54 -2.44 -5.57
CA CYS A 88 4.68 -2.13 -4.67
C CYS A 88 5.21 -0.69 -4.80
N ALA A 89 4.92 0.01 -5.90
CA ALA A 89 5.32 1.40 -6.12
C ALA A 89 4.27 2.42 -5.68
N SER A 90 3.19 2.01 -5.00
CA SER A 90 2.08 2.90 -4.64
C SER A 90 2.50 4.05 -3.74
N GLY A 91 3.35 3.79 -2.73
CA GLY A 91 3.88 4.83 -1.86
C GLY A 91 4.76 5.85 -2.60
N MET A 92 5.58 5.40 -3.56
CA MET A 92 6.33 6.32 -4.43
C MET A 92 5.38 7.12 -5.33
N SER A 93 4.33 6.49 -5.86
CA SER A 93 3.33 7.17 -6.69
C SER A 93 2.61 8.27 -5.92
N SER A 94 2.29 8.09 -4.64
CA SER A 94 1.68 9.14 -3.82
C SER A 94 2.57 10.38 -3.71
N ILE A 95 3.88 10.20 -3.52
CA ILE A 95 4.85 11.30 -3.48
C ILE A 95 4.93 12.02 -4.84
N ILE A 96 4.91 11.26 -5.94
CA ILE A 96 4.91 11.83 -7.31
C ILE A 96 3.62 12.64 -7.55
N HIS A 97 2.47 12.15 -7.10
CA HIS A 97 1.20 12.89 -7.21
C HIS A 97 1.26 14.20 -6.42
N ALA A 98 1.70 14.16 -5.16
CA ALA A 98 1.89 15.35 -4.34
C ALA A 98 2.83 16.37 -5.00
N HIS A 99 3.98 15.91 -5.53
CA HIS A 99 4.90 16.78 -6.26
C HIS A 99 4.23 17.44 -7.47
N ARG A 100 3.46 16.67 -8.24
CA ARG A 100 2.76 17.23 -9.42
C ARG A 100 1.70 18.24 -9.02
N ALA A 101 0.88 17.94 -8.03
CA ALA A 101 -0.15 18.86 -7.53
C ALA A 101 0.47 20.20 -7.07
N ILE A 102 1.53 20.16 -6.28
CA ILE A 102 2.25 21.37 -5.86
C ILE A 102 2.87 22.12 -7.06
N SER A 103 3.46 21.40 -8.01
CA SER A 103 4.11 22.00 -9.17
C SER A 103 3.11 22.68 -10.11
N THR A 104 1.88 22.19 -10.22
CA THR A 104 0.79 22.78 -11.01
C THR A 104 -0.01 23.85 -10.25
N GLY A 105 0.19 23.97 -8.95
CA GLY A 105 -0.53 24.94 -8.11
C GLY A 105 -1.91 24.45 -7.64
N ASP A 106 -2.14 23.13 -7.66
CA ASP A 106 -3.37 22.51 -7.17
C ASP A 106 -3.39 22.37 -5.64
N GLY A 107 -2.26 22.61 -4.97
CA GLY A 107 -2.12 22.62 -3.52
C GLY A 107 -0.72 23.06 -3.11
N ASP A 108 -0.57 23.50 -1.86
CA ASP A 108 0.68 23.98 -1.28
C ASP A 108 1.25 23.05 -0.22
N LEU A 109 0.39 22.31 0.50
CA LEU A 109 0.77 21.46 1.61
C LEU A 109 0.05 20.09 1.53
N ILE A 110 0.81 19.04 1.25
CA ILE A 110 0.28 17.71 1.03
C ILE A 110 1.03 16.68 1.91
N ILE A 111 0.29 15.76 2.52
CA ILE A 111 0.85 14.57 3.16
C ILE A 111 0.81 13.43 2.15
N ALA A 112 1.97 12.84 1.84
CA ALA A 112 2.08 11.72 0.92
C ALA A 112 2.81 10.54 1.56
N GLY A 113 2.32 9.32 1.33
CA GLY A 113 2.91 8.12 1.92
C GLY A 113 2.22 6.85 1.46
N GLY A 114 2.09 5.88 2.35
CA GLY A 114 1.37 4.64 2.08
C GLY A 114 1.19 3.78 3.31
N VAL A 115 0.29 2.83 3.21
CA VAL A 115 0.02 1.82 4.23
C VAL A 115 -0.30 0.48 3.57
N GLU A 116 0.25 -0.59 4.14
CA GLU A 116 -0.09 -1.96 3.75
C GLU A 116 0.02 -2.87 4.97
N ASN A 117 -1.03 -3.61 5.29
CA ASN A 117 -1.00 -4.63 6.32
C ASN A 117 -1.43 -5.98 5.74
N MET A 118 -0.46 -6.73 5.25
CA MET A 118 -0.70 -8.01 4.59
C MET A 118 -1.23 -9.09 5.55
N THR A 119 -0.93 -8.99 6.86
CA THR A 119 -1.44 -9.92 7.88
C THR A 119 -2.96 -9.85 7.99
N ARG A 120 -3.55 -8.68 7.76
CA ARG A 120 -4.99 -8.43 7.90
C ARG A 120 -5.74 -8.45 6.57
N GLY A 121 -5.11 -8.96 5.52
CA GLY A 121 -5.80 -9.23 4.26
C GLY A 121 -6.95 -10.22 4.49
N PRO A 122 -8.21 -9.91 4.08
CA PRO A 122 -9.36 -10.77 4.35
C PRO A 122 -9.39 -11.98 3.43
N TRP A 123 -10.10 -13.01 3.85
CA TRP A 123 -10.59 -14.04 2.95
C TRP A 123 -11.66 -13.43 2.04
N VAL A 124 -11.56 -13.69 0.75
CA VAL A 124 -12.51 -13.21 -0.26
C VAL A 124 -13.12 -14.38 -1.01
N ILE A 125 -14.43 -14.31 -1.25
CA ILE A 125 -15.18 -15.36 -1.91
C ILE A 125 -15.81 -14.83 -3.19
N SER A 126 -15.65 -15.57 -4.31
CA SER A 126 -16.30 -15.22 -5.56
C SER A 126 -17.83 -15.39 -5.46
N LYS A 127 -18.57 -14.59 -6.21
CA LYS A 127 -19.98 -14.89 -6.44
C LYS A 127 -20.11 -16.08 -7.37
N VAL A 128 -21.11 -16.90 -7.13
CA VAL A 128 -21.47 -17.99 -8.03
C VAL A 128 -22.05 -17.47 -9.34
N SER A 129 -21.79 -18.14 -10.45
CA SER A 129 -22.22 -17.71 -11.78
C SER A 129 -23.70 -17.96 -12.07
N LYS A 130 -24.35 -18.84 -11.29
CA LYS A 130 -25.78 -19.21 -11.45
C LYS A 130 -26.42 -19.36 -10.08
N PRO A 131 -27.74 -19.14 -9.95
CA PRO A 131 -28.48 -19.46 -8.73
C PRO A 131 -28.23 -20.93 -8.31
N PHE A 132 -28.04 -21.15 -7.02
CA PHE A 132 -27.70 -22.48 -6.46
C PHE A 132 -26.41 -23.12 -7.00
N GLY A 133 -25.53 -22.32 -7.63
CA GLY A 133 -24.23 -22.76 -8.12
C GLY A 133 -23.32 -23.23 -6.98
N ARG A 134 -22.40 -24.14 -7.29
CA ARG A 134 -21.42 -24.70 -6.35
C ARG A 134 -19.98 -24.32 -6.70
N ASN A 135 -19.79 -23.31 -7.54
CA ASN A 135 -18.50 -22.92 -8.10
C ASN A 135 -17.89 -21.67 -7.42
N ALA A 136 -18.32 -21.35 -6.20
CA ALA A 136 -17.66 -20.31 -5.41
C ALA A 136 -16.21 -20.70 -5.12
N GLN A 137 -15.31 -19.73 -5.25
CA GLN A 137 -13.89 -19.89 -4.93
C GLN A 137 -13.54 -18.93 -3.80
N MET A 138 -12.79 -19.41 -2.82
CA MET A 138 -12.30 -18.63 -1.70
C MET A 138 -10.80 -18.43 -1.84
N HIS A 139 -10.34 -17.22 -1.62
CA HIS A 139 -8.94 -16.84 -1.70
C HIS A 139 -8.54 -16.05 -0.47
N ASP A 140 -7.31 -16.27 0.02
CA ASP A 140 -6.65 -15.34 0.92
C ASP A 140 -6.15 -14.14 0.09
N SER A 141 -6.53 -12.93 0.48
CA SER A 141 -6.13 -11.73 -0.25
C SER A 141 -4.76 -11.19 0.16
N SER A 142 -4.11 -11.81 1.15
CA SER A 142 -2.80 -11.38 1.66
C SER A 142 -1.68 -11.56 0.63
N PHE A 143 -1.71 -12.66 -0.14
CA PHE A 143 -0.66 -13.03 -1.08
C PHE A 143 -1.20 -13.53 -2.41
N GLY A 144 -0.40 -13.33 -3.45
CA GLY A 144 -0.64 -13.92 -4.76
C GLY A 144 -1.84 -13.33 -5.51
N TRP A 145 -2.19 -14.05 -6.56
CA TRP A 145 -3.28 -13.69 -7.45
C TRP A 145 -4.61 -14.27 -6.97
N ARG A 146 -5.68 -13.51 -7.14
CA ARG A 146 -7.05 -13.95 -6.91
C ARG A 146 -7.95 -13.50 -8.06
N PHE A 147 -9.02 -14.26 -8.33
CA PHE A 147 -9.96 -13.96 -9.42
C PHE A 147 -9.25 -13.73 -10.77
N VAL A 148 -8.33 -14.64 -11.09
CA VAL A 148 -7.43 -14.52 -12.24
C VAL A 148 -8.22 -14.46 -13.54
N ASN A 149 -7.94 -13.45 -14.36
CA ASN A 149 -8.43 -13.40 -15.72
C ASN A 149 -7.69 -14.46 -16.57
N PRO A 150 -8.42 -15.39 -17.24
CA PRO A 150 -7.79 -16.46 -18.02
C PRO A 150 -6.84 -15.95 -19.11
N LYS A 151 -7.19 -14.85 -19.78
CA LYS A 151 -6.33 -14.24 -20.81
C LYS A 151 -5.04 -13.64 -20.22
N MET A 152 -5.13 -13.03 -19.04
CA MET A 152 -3.92 -12.54 -18.34
C MET A 152 -2.98 -13.69 -17.98
N LYS A 153 -3.56 -14.81 -17.49
CA LYS A 153 -2.78 -16.01 -17.19
C LYS A 153 -2.08 -16.56 -18.43
N GLU A 154 -2.77 -16.61 -19.56
CA GLU A 154 -2.24 -17.11 -20.82
C GLU A 154 -1.11 -16.20 -21.36
N LEU A 155 -1.31 -14.88 -21.34
CA LEU A 155 -0.37 -13.93 -21.96
C LEU A 155 0.86 -13.65 -21.09
N TYR A 156 0.71 -13.60 -19.77
CA TYR A 156 1.75 -13.08 -18.87
C TYR A 156 2.08 -13.99 -17.69
N GLY A 157 1.33 -15.07 -17.50
CA GLY A 157 1.44 -15.90 -16.31
C GLY A 157 0.86 -15.21 -15.07
N VAL A 158 0.86 -15.95 -13.96
CA VAL A 158 0.37 -15.47 -12.65
C VAL A 158 1.25 -16.01 -11.51
N ASP A 159 2.54 -16.08 -11.75
CA ASP A 159 3.50 -16.52 -10.77
C ASP A 159 3.49 -15.60 -9.54
N GLY A 160 3.58 -16.18 -8.37
CA GLY A 160 3.85 -15.43 -7.15
C GLY A 160 5.28 -14.86 -7.18
N MET A 161 5.55 -13.85 -6.36
CA MET A 161 6.86 -13.17 -6.37
C MET A 161 8.04 -14.10 -6.05
N GLY A 162 7.82 -15.13 -5.19
CA GLY A 162 8.82 -16.16 -4.92
C GLY A 162 9.17 -16.95 -6.19
N GLN A 163 8.17 -17.42 -6.94
CA GLN A 163 8.41 -18.13 -8.20
C GLN A 163 9.08 -17.22 -9.24
N THR A 164 8.68 -15.95 -9.31
CA THR A 164 9.34 -14.99 -10.20
C THR A 164 10.84 -14.83 -9.86
N ALA A 165 11.16 -14.79 -8.57
CA ALA A 165 12.56 -14.73 -8.13
C ALA A 165 13.35 -15.99 -8.50
N GLU A 166 12.76 -17.18 -8.32
CA GLU A 166 13.39 -18.44 -8.75
C GLU A 166 13.60 -18.50 -10.27
N ASN A 167 12.62 -18.08 -11.04
CA ASN A 167 12.73 -18.00 -12.51
C ASN A 167 13.89 -17.08 -12.95
N LEU A 168 14.10 -15.97 -12.23
CA LEU A 168 15.24 -15.07 -12.49
C LEU A 168 16.56 -15.69 -12.06
N ALA A 169 16.60 -16.35 -10.90
CA ALA A 169 17.79 -17.03 -10.42
C ALA A 169 18.25 -18.11 -11.40
N GLU A 170 17.33 -18.92 -11.91
CA GLU A 170 17.61 -19.93 -12.93
C GLU A 170 18.09 -19.29 -14.25
N LYS A 171 17.34 -18.32 -14.77
CA LYS A 171 17.62 -17.64 -16.05
C LYS A 171 19.01 -16.98 -16.07
N TYR A 172 19.38 -16.32 -14.98
CA TYR A 172 20.64 -15.58 -14.87
C TYR A 172 21.73 -16.36 -14.11
N LYS A 173 21.46 -17.61 -13.72
CA LYS A 173 22.37 -18.48 -12.99
C LYS A 173 22.91 -17.83 -11.72
N ILE A 174 22.04 -17.17 -10.95
CA ILE A 174 22.37 -16.52 -9.69
C ILE A 174 22.49 -17.58 -8.62
N SER A 175 23.68 -17.70 -8.03
CA SER A 175 23.93 -18.69 -6.99
C SER A 175 23.21 -18.37 -5.68
N ARG A 176 22.98 -19.38 -4.85
CA ARG A 176 22.43 -19.20 -3.49
C ARG A 176 23.35 -18.31 -2.65
N GLU A 177 24.66 -18.48 -2.78
CA GLU A 177 25.65 -17.67 -2.07
C GLU A 177 25.55 -16.18 -2.42
N ASP A 178 25.32 -15.83 -3.69
CA ASP A 178 25.17 -14.44 -4.10
C ASP A 178 23.86 -13.81 -3.56
N GLN A 179 22.80 -14.59 -3.52
CA GLN A 179 21.52 -14.17 -2.91
C GLN A 179 21.69 -13.89 -1.42
N ASP A 180 22.38 -14.77 -0.69
CA ASP A 180 22.63 -14.63 0.75
C ASP A 180 23.60 -13.47 1.05
N LYS A 181 24.61 -13.25 0.23
CA LYS A 181 25.50 -12.08 0.34
C LYS A 181 24.73 -10.77 0.21
N LEU A 182 23.82 -10.66 -0.78
CA LEU A 182 23.00 -9.46 -0.95
C LEU A 182 22.14 -9.17 0.29
N LEU A 183 21.57 -10.20 0.90
CA LEU A 183 20.78 -10.07 2.12
C LEU A 183 21.63 -9.57 3.30
N THR A 184 22.87 -10.03 3.41
CA THR A 184 23.80 -9.66 4.50
C THR A 184 24.28 -8.20 4.37
N ILE A 185 24.50 -7.71 3.15
CA ILE A 185 24.97 -6.33 2.90
C ILE A 185 23.86 -5.30 3.23
N ARG A 186 22.58 -5.70 3.22
CA ARG A 186 21.44 -4.83 3.47
C ARG A 186 20.98 -4.74 4.93
N LYS A 187 21.70 -5.38 5.85
CA LYS A 187 21.51 -5.23 7.28
C LYS A 187 22.31 -4.01 7.77
#